data_9c84d47a2d1e4d5dbb940803571be95f
#
_entry.id   9c84d47a2d1e4d5dbb940803571be95f
#
_cell.length_a   1.000
_cell.length_b   1.000
_cell.length_c   1.000
_cell.angle_alpha   90.00
_cell.angle_beta   90.00
_cell.angle_gamma   90.00
#
_symmetry.space_group_name_H-M   'P 1'
#
loop_
_entity.id
_entity.type
_entity.pdbx_description
1 polymer ?
#
loop_
_entity_poly.entity_id
_entity_poly.type
_entity_poly.pdbx_seq_one_letter_code
_entity_poly.pdbx_strand_id
1 'polypeptide(L)'
;PWDVLQKGIQKMSILIKNGRVIDPDTRKDGRYDILIEEDKIVKVDQEIKEEAEEVIDAEGCYVMPGLIDLHVHLRDPGQTYKETVETGAAAAAHGGFTTVLAMPNTKPVTDDRLNIRYVHNKAKAMAPIHVLQAGAITKGQKGKELADIDSMVAEGSPAISEDGRSVMDSL
;
A
#
# COMPACT_ATOMS: atom_id res chain seq x y z
N PRO A 1 -3.47 -19.59 -41.39
CA PRO A 1 -2.41 -19.34 -40.45
C PRO A 1 -2.92 -18.48 -39.29
N TRP A 2 -3.86 -19.05 -38.50
CA TRP A 2 -4.36 -18.44 -37.25
C TRP A 2 -3.51 -18.87 -36.06
N ASP A 3 -2.59 -19.83 -36.25
CA ASP A 3 -1.74 -20.41 -35.22
C ASP A 3 -0.53 -19.53 -34.79
N VAL A 4 -0.32 -18.40 -35.45
CA VAL A 4 0.80 -17.49 -35.12
C VAL A 4 0.38 -16.43 -34.09
N LEU A 5 -0.91 -16.26 -33.82
CA LEU A 5 -1.44 -15.28 -32.84
C LEU A 5 -1.68 -15.85 -31.44
N GLN A 6 -1.41 -17.13 -31.22
CA GLN A 6 -1.41 -17.78 -29.91
C GLN A 6 -0.02 -18.03 -29.34
N LYS A 7 1.01 -17.33 -29.77
CA LYS A 7 2.19 -17.15 -28.93
C LYS A 7 1.74 -16.28 -27.76
N GLY A 8 1.44 -16.97 -26.67
CA GLY A 8 0.83 -16.40 -25.49
C GLY A 8 1.48 -15.11 -25.08
N ILE A 9 0.65 -14.21 -24.57
CA ILE A 9 1.08 -13.15 -23.67
C ILE A 9 1.92 -13.87 -22.62
N GLN A 10 3.24 -13.69 -22.69
CA GLN A 10 4.17 -14.30 -21.76
C GLN A 10 3.80 -13.72 -20.40
N LYS A 11 3.26 -14.56 -19.52
CA LYS A 11 2.87 -14.13 -18.18
C LYS A 11 4.16 -13.88 -17.41
N MET A 12 4.37 -12.67 -16.96
CA MET A 12 5.51 -12.34 -16.13
C MET A 12 5.52 -13.25 -14.90
N SER A 13 6.58 -14.03 -14.74
CA SER A 13 6.74 -14.94 -13.62
C SER A 13 8.06 -14.69 -12.89
N ILE A 14 8.00 -14.73 -11.56
CA ILE A 14 9.15 -14.53 -10.68
C ILE A 14 9.24 -15.71 -9.74
N LEU A 15 10.43 -16.30 -9.64
CA LEU A 15 10.71 -17.36 -8.68
C LEU A 15 11.72 -16.86 -7.63
N ILE A 16 11.27 -16.73 -6.40
CA ILE A 16 12.13 -16.39 -5.26
C ILE A 16 12.61 -17.71 -4.63
N LYS A 17 13.92 -17.92 -4.54
CA LYS A 17 14.54 -19.15 -4.04
C LYS A 17 15.35 -18.92 -2.77
N ASN A 18 15.49 -20.01 -2.01
CA ASN A 18 16.42 -20.12 -0.90
C ASN A 18 16.17 -19.22 0.31
N GLY A 19 15.15 -18.36 0.30
CA GLY A 19 14.84 -17.43 1.39
C GLY A 19 14.26 -18.12 2.61
N ARG A 20 14.47 -17.51 3.81
CA ARG A 20 13.67 -17.86 4.99
C ARG A 20 12.34 -17.14 4.91
N VAL A 21 11.30 -17.86 4.52
CA VAL A 21 9.93 -17.32 4.44
C VAL A 21 9.34 -17.25 5.84
N ILE A 22 8.85 -16.06 6.21
CA ILE A 22 8.12 -15.81 7.45
C ILE A 22 6.75 -15.28 7.07
N ASP A 23 5.72 -16.09 7.24
CA ASP A 23 4.34 -15.75 6.95
C ASP A 23 3.47 -16.03 8.17
N PRO A 24 3.06 -14.99 8.92
CA PRO A 24 2.23 -15.14 10.12
C PRO A 24 0.85 -15.71 9.84
N ASP A 25 0.26 -15.44 8.67
CA ASP A 25 -1.08 -15.90 8.30
C ASP A 25 -1.12 -17.41 8.13
N THR A 26 -0.21 -17.96 7.34
CA THR A 26 -0.09 -19.41 7.10
C THR A 26 0.79 -20.12 8.15
N ARG A 27 1.36 -19.37 9.11
CA ARG A 27 2.29 -19.85 10.14
C ARG A 27 3.53 -20.55 9.58
N LYS A 28 3.97 -20.12 8.38
CA LYS A 28 5.23 -20.60 7.81
C LYS A 28 6.39 -19.83 8.41
N ASP A 29 7.40 -20.57 8.83
CA ASP A 29 8.72 -20.06 9.21
C ASP A 29 9.75 -21.12 8.82
N GLY A 30 10.46 -20.89 7.73
CA GLY A 30 11.43 -21.84 7.22
C GLY A 30 11.91 -21.50 5.81
N ARG A 31 12.75 -22.37 5.27
CA ARG A 31 13.25 -22.22 3.90
C ARG A 31 12.20 -22.71 2.91
N TYR A 32 11.75 -21.81 2.06
CA TYR A 32 10.78 -22.07 0.99
C TYR A 32 11.15 -21.29 -0.24
N ASP A 33 10.74 -21.82 -1.39
CA ASP A 33 10.69 -21.12 -2.66
C ASP A 33 9.27 -20.54 -2.86
N ILE A 34 9.17 -19.42 -3.57
CA ILE A 34 7.90 -18.76 -3.87
C ILE A 34 7.83 -18.49 -5.37
N LEU A 35 6.81 -19.02 -6.03
CA LEU A 35 6.49 -18.70 -7.42
C LEU A 35 5.37 -17.69 -7.50
N ILE A 36 5.63 -16.61 -8.22
CA ILE A 36 4.70 -15.52 -8.50
C ILE A 36 4.42 -15.53 -9.99
N GLU A 37 3.16 -15.51 -10.37
CA GLU A 37 2.71 -15.30 -11.75
C GLU A 37 1.84 -14.05 -11.80
N GLU A 38 2.21 -13.11 -12.66
CA GLU A 38 1.60 -11.79 -12.74
C GLU A 38 1.72 -11.05 -11.39
N ASP A 39 0.62 -10.91 -10.66
CA ASP A 39 0.52 -10.21 -9.37
C ASP A 39 0.18 -11.14 -8.19
N LYS A 40 0.28 -12.47 -8.39
CA LYS A 40 -0.17 -13.45 -7.39
C LYS A 40 0.88 -14.48 -7.06
N ILE A 41 0.98 -14.80 -5.79
CA ILE A 41 1.71 -15.98 -5.32
C ILE A 41 0.88 -17.21 -5.69
N VAL A 42 1.42 -18.03 -6.59
CA VAL A 42 0.73 -19.25 -7.07
C VAL A 42 1.23 -20.52 -6.39
N LYS A 43 2.46 -20.49 -5.85
CA LYS A 43 3.02 -21.63 -5.15
C LYS A 43 4.03 -21.20 -4.08
N VAL A 44 4.01 -21.88 -2.94
CA VAL A 44 5.02 -21.79 -1.88
C VAL A 44 5.36 -23.21 -1.47
N ASP A 45 6.60 -23.67 -1.73
CA ASP A 45 7.04 -25.03 -1.47
C ASP A 45 8.53 -25.03 -1.05
N GLN A 46 9.02 -26.14 -0.49
CA GLN A 46 10.43 -26.29 -0.10
C GLN A 46 11.38 -26.30 -1.31
N GLU A 47 10.92 -26.79 -2.45
CA GLU A 47 11.66 -26.81 -3.71
C GLU A 47 10.69 -26.64 -4.87
N ILE A 48 10.87 -25.57 -5.64
CA ILE A 48 10.10 -25.28 -6.86
C ILE A 48 11.03 -25.50 -8.06
N LYS A 49 10.62 -26.41 -8.98
CA LYS A 49 11.40 -26.81 -10.18
C LYS A 49 10.91 -26.12 -11.44
N GLU A 50 9.77 -25.44 -11.36
CA GLU A 50 9.18 -24.66 -12.44
C GLU A 50 10.13 -23.55 -12.87
N GLU A 51 10.27 -23.34 -14.19
CA GLU A 51 11.03 -22.23 -14.75
C GLU A 51 10.23 -20.92 -14.60
N ALA A 52 10.92 -19.82 -14.37
CA ALA A 52 10.36 -18.49 -14.31
C ALA A 52 11.20 -17.52 -15.16
N GLU A 53 10.62 -16.41 -15.61
CA GLU A 53 11.33 -15.40 -16.38
C GLU A 53 12.40 -14.70 -15.56
N GLU A 54 12.13 -14.51 -14.27
CA GLU A 54 13.07 -13.92 -13.33
C GLU A 54 13.27 -14.87 -12.13
N VAL A 55 14.50 -15.06 -11.72
CA VAL A 55 14.85 -15.85 -10.53
C VAL A 55 15.61 -14.96 -9.56
N ILE A 56 15.07 -14.79 -8.35
CA ILE A 56 15.69 -14.04 -7.26
C ILE A 56 16.24 -15.04 -6.26
N ASP A 57 17.56 -15.05 -6.08
CA ASP A 57 18.19 -15.82 -5.00
C ASP A 57 18.14 -15.01 -3.70
N ALA A 58 17.34 -15.45 -2.76
CA ALA A 58 17.16 -14.85 -1.44
C ALA A 58 17.94 -15.60 -0.34
N GLU A 59 19.05 -16.29 -0.68
CA GLU A 59 19.86 -16.96 0.32
C GLU A 59 20.37 -15.99 1.39
N GLY A 60 20.14 -16.31 2.65
CA GLY A 60 20.49 -15.46 3.79
C GLY A 60 19.51 -14.32 4.05
N CYS A 61 18.47 -14.17 3.24
CA CYS A 61 17.44 -13.14 3.41
C CYS A 61 16.18 -13.68 4.08
N TYR A 62 15.45 -12.77 4.74
CA TYR A 62 14.07 -13.00 5.13
C TYR A 62 13.15 -12.60 3.97
N VAL A 63 12.17 -13.46 3.68
CA VAL A 63 11.09 -13.18 2.73
C VAL A 63 9.78 -13.17 3.51
N MET A 64 9.10 -12.05 3.51
CA MET A 64 7.90 -11.84 4.31
C MET A 64 6.90 -10.97 3.56
N PRO A 65 5.61 -10.96 3.97
CA PRO A 65 4.67 -9.97 3.47
C PRO A 65 5.22 -8.55 3.63
N GLY A 66 4.94 -7.68 2.67
CA GLY A 66 5.35 -6.28 2.73
C GLY A 66 4.84 -5.60 4.00
N LEU A 67 5.65 -4.71 4.55
CA LEU A 67 5.30 -3.98 5.77
C LEU A 67 4.15 -3.01 5.50
N ILE A 68 3.33 -2.76 6.53
CA ILE A 68 2.23 -1.80 6.48
C ILE A 68 2.48 -0.74 7.56
N ASP A 69 2.48 0.54 7.17
CA ASP A 69 2.55 1.65 8.10
C ASP A 69 1.19 2.35 8.18
N LEU A 70 0.58 2.30 9.36
CA LEU A 70 -0.76 2.85 9.59
C LEU A 70 -0.76 4.33 9.97
N HIS A 71 0.40 5.01 9.97
CA HIS A 71 0.47 6.40 10.38
C HIS A 71 1.64 7.14 9.71
N VAL A 72 1.39 7.72 8.54
CA VAL A 72 2.39 8.52 7.81
C VAL A 72 1.85 9.90 7.46
N HIS A 73 2.76 10.84 7.16
CA HIS A 73 2.41 12.19 6.74
C HIS A 73 2.99 12.49 5.37
N LEU A 74 2.16 12.38 4.34
CA LEU A 74 2.58 12.71 2.96
C LEU A 74 2.45 14.20 2.63
N ARG A 75 1.82 15.00 3.50
CA ARG A 75 1.73 16.48 3.40
C ARG A 75 1.09 17.00 2.13
N ASP A 76 0.49 16.16 1.36
CA ASP A 76 -0.16 16.43 0.09
C ASP A 76 -1.66 16.07 0.21
N PRO A 77 -2.56 17.02 -0.01
CA PRO A 77 -2.39 18.35 -0.61
C PRO A 77 -1.82 19.45 0.32
N GLY A 78 -1.29 20.49 -0.32
CA GLY A 78 -1.08 21.83 0.24
C GLY A 78 0.21 22.09 1.03
N GLN A 79 0.99 21.05 1.35
CA GLN A 79 2.29 21.18 2.01
C GLN A 79 3.38 20.40 1.27
N THR A 80 3.28 20.32 -0.04
CA THR A 80 4.16 19.53 -0.92
C THR A 80 5.62 19.96 -0.90
N TYR A 81 5.92 21.12 -0.32
CA TYR A 81 7.29 21.57 -0.04
C TYR A 81 7.96 20.78 1.10
N LYS A 82 7.20 20.01 1.88
CA LYS A 82 7.70 19.14 2.95
C LYS A 82 7.81 17.70 2.49
N GLU A 83 6.77 17.21 1.83
CA GLU A 83 6.66 15.85 1.34
C GLU A 83 5.56 15.78 0.28
N THR A 84 5.64 14.81 -0.63
CA THR A 84 4.60 14.52 -1.62
C THR A 84 4.14 13.07 -1.53
N VAL A 85 3.00 12.75 -2.13
CA VAL A 85 2.57 11.35 -2.26
C VAL A 85 3.63 10.50 -2.94
N GLU A 86 4.27 11.02 -4.00
CA GLU A 86 5.30 10.32 -4.77
C GLU A 86 6.55 10.03 -3.95
N THR A 87 7.14 11.08 -3.34
CA THR A 87 8.41 10.95 -2.63
C THR A 87 8.28 10.17 -1.34
N GLY A 88 7.19 10.39 -0.58
CA GLY A 88 6.91 9.63 0.63
C GLY A 88 6.60 8.16 0.35
N ALA A 89 5.85 7.86 -0.73
CA ALA A 89 5.61 6.48 -1.14
C ALA A 89 6.90 5.78 -1.63
N ALA A 90 7.77 6.50 -2.34
CA ALA A 90 9.07 5.96 -2.75
C ALA A 90 9.97 5.67 -1.54
N ALA A 91 10.01 6.57 -0.55
CA ALA A 91 10.75 6.34 0.69
C ALA A 91 10.23 5.12 1.46
N ALA A 92 8.91 4.97 1.55
CA ALA A 92 8.29 3.80 2.18
C ALA A 92 8.64 2.50 1.42
N ALA A 93 8.58 2.50 0.09
CA ALA A 93 8.98 1.35 -0.73
C ALA A 93 10.44 0.94 -0.46
N HIS A 94 11.35 1.90 -0.36
CA HIS A 94 12.75 1.64 0.01
C HIS A 94 12.90 1.03 1.41
N GLY A 95 11.97 1.32 2.32
CA GLY A 95 11.90 0.70 3.65
C GLY A 95 11.23 -0.68 3.69
N GLY A 96 10.76 -1.21 2.56
CA GLY A 96 10.06 -2.50 2.49
C GLY A 96 8.56 -2.40 2.83
N PHE A 97 8.01 -1.19 2.89
CA PHE A 97 6.57 -0.99 3.05
C PHE A 97 5.87 -1.11 1.70
N THR A 98 4.78 -1.85 1.67
CA THR A 98 3.93 -2.02 0.48
C THR A 98 2.60 -1.29 0.60
N THR A 99 2.27 -0.84 1.81
CA THR A 99 1.05 -0.07 2.09
C THR A 99 1.31 0.96 3.18
N VAL A 100 0.82 2.18 2.98
CA VAL A 100 0.85 3.24 3.99
C VAL A 100 -0.52 3.89 4.13
N LEU A 101 -0.87 4.31 5.36
CA LEU A 101 -2.06 5.10 5.66
C LEU A 101 -1.67 6.53 5.99
N ALA A 102 -1.99 7.47 5.10
CA ALA A 102 -1.69 8.88 5.27
C ALA A 102 -2.70 9.57 6.20
N MET A 103 -2.19 10.41 7.09
CA MET A 103 -3.01 11.15 8.06
C MET A 103 -3.68 12.38 7.42
N PRO A 104 -4.86 12.80 7.96
CA PRO A 104 -5.70 13.82 7.32
C PRO A 104 -5.25 15.26 7.56
N ASN A 105 -4.18 15.52 8.31
CA ASN A 105 -3.69 16.84 8.66
C ASN A 105 -2.95 17.56 7.51
N THR A 106 -3.58 17.59 6.37
CA THR A 106 -3.18 18.24 5.13
C THR A 106 -3.73 19.68 5.02
N LYS A 107 -3.55 20.35 3.88
CA LYS A 107 -4.02 21.70 3.66
C LYS A 107 -4.58 21.89 2.25
N PRO A 108 -5.91 21.83 2.05
CA PRO A 108 -6.94 21.72 3.09
C PRO A 108 -6.84 20.39 3.88
N VAL A 109 -7.48 20.38 5.06
CA VAL A 109 -7.66 19.14 5.84
C VAL A 109 -8.44 18.13 5.00
N THR A 110 -8.07 16.86 5.08
CA THR A 110 -8.81 15.80 4.39
C THR A 110 -10.04 15.42 5.22
N ASP A 111 -11.11 16.19 5.08
CA ASP A 111 -12.38 16.06 5.81
C ASP A 111 -13.59 15.86 4.88
N ASP A 112 -13.32 15.63 3.60
CA ASP A 112 -14.31 15.35 2.58
C ASP A 112 -13.84 14.33 1.55
N ARG A 113 -14.78 13.79 0.76
CA ARG A 113 -14.51 12.78 -0.27
C ARG A 113 -13.60 13.27 -1.40
N LEU A 114 -13.59 14.59 -1.69
CA LEU A 114 -12.80 15.12 -2.82
C LEU A 114 -11.31 15.06 -2.49
N ASN A 115 -10.95 15.35 -1.25
CA ASN A 115 -9.58 15.24 -0.78
C ASN A 115 -9.12 13.77 -0.71
N ILE A 116 -9.98 12.83 -0.31
CA ILE A 116 -9.69 11.38 -0.40
C ILE A 116 -9.41 10.99 -1.84
N ARG A 117 -10.32 11.33 -2.76
CA ARG A 117 -10.19 11.05 -4.19
C ARG A 117 -8.92 11.64 -4.80
N TYR A 118 -8.58 12.86 -4.42
CA TYR A 118 -7.35 13.52 -4.88
C TYR A 118 -6.12 12.69 -4.54
N VAL A 119 -5.97 12.28 -3.28
CA VAL A 119 -4.81 11.48 -2.83
C VAL A 119 -4.79 10.11 -3.52
N HIS A 120 -5.93 9.41 -3.60
CA HIS A 120 -6.02 8.11 -4.25
C HIS A 120 -5.67 8.17 -5.74
N ASN A 121 -6.17 9.18 -6.48
CA ASN A 121 -5.84 9.34 -7.89
C ASN A 121 -4.36 9.66 -8.09
N LYS A 122 -3.79 10.49 -7.25
CA LYS A 122 -2.36 10.83 -7.31
C LYS A 122 -1.49 9.62 -6.98
N ALA A 123 -1.86 8.87 -5.94
CA ALA A 123 -1.17 7.64 -5.58
C ALA A 123 -1.22 6.60 -6.70
N LYS A 124 -2.39 6.39 -7.31
CA LYS A 124 -2.56 5.47 -8.45
C LYS A 124 -1.67 5.83 -9.64
N ALA A 125 -1.41 7.11 -9.85
CA ALA A 125 -0.59 7.58 -10.97
C ALA A 125 0.92 7.54 -10.70
N MET A 126 1.36 7.71 -9.43
CA MET A 126 2.75 8.05 -9.12
C MET A 126 3.38 7.19 -8.01
N ALA A 127 2.58 6.52 -7.17
CA ALA A 127 3.12 5.77 -6.05
C ALA A 127 3.49 4.33 -6.45
N PRO A 128 4.67 3.83 -6.03
CA PRO A 128 5.07 2.44 -6.28
C PRO A 128 4.41 1.44 -5.31
N ILE A 129 3.67 1.92 -4.31
CA ILE A 129 3.01 1.15 -3.27
C ILE A 129 1.56 1.60 -3.08
N HIS A 130 0.79 0.86 -2.30
CA HIS A 130 -0.56 1.29 -1.92
C HIS A 130 -0.51 2.45 -0.93
N VAL A 131 -1.15 3.55 -1.29
CA VAL A 131 -1.34 4.70 -0.42
C VAL A 131 -2.83 4.84 -0.13
N LEU A 132 -3.18 4.65 1.13
CA LEU A 132 -4.51 4.85 1.67
C LEU A 132 -4.57 6.20 2.38
N GLN A 133 -5.75 6.83 2.42
CA GLN A 133 -5.92 8.13 3.05
C GLN A 133 -6.97 8.05 4.16
N ALA A 134 -6.59 8.42 5.38
CA ALA A 134 -7.53 8.61 6.47
C ALA A 134 -8.29 9.93 6.32
N GLY A 135 -9.57 9.93 6.67
CA GLY A 135 -10.38 11.15 6.78
C GLY A 135 -10.26 11.79 8.17
N ALA A 136 -10.47 13.11 8.27
CA ALA A 136 -10.60 13.77 9.57
C ALA A 136 -11.92 13.40 10.25
N ILE A 137 -11.94 13.35 11.58
CA ILE A 137 -13.17 13.12 12.35
C ILE A 137 -14.06 14.35 12.28
N THR A 138 -13.47 15.55 12.41
CA THR A 138 -14.23 16.80 12.43
C THR A 138 -13.83 17.73 11.28
N LYS A 139 -14.76 18.56 10.83
CA LYS A 139 -14.53 19.54 9.77
C LYS A 139 -13.38 20.48 10.12
N GLY A 140 -12.38 20.52 9.25
CA GLY A 140 -11.16 21.31 9.42
C GLY A 140 -10.34 20.92 10.66
N GLN A 141 -10.57 19.75 11.25
CA GLN A 141 -9.97 19.32 12.52
C GLN A 141 -10.18 20.35 13.64
N LYS A 142 -11.39 20.88 13.76
CA LYS A 142 -11.74 21.91 14.76
C LYS A 142 -12.38 21.34 16.02
N GLY A 143 -12.70 20.03 16.05
CA GLY A 143 -13.32 19.37 17.19
C GLY A 143 -14.76 19.80 17.48
N LYS A 144 -15.50 20.35 16.49
CA LYS A 144 -16.84 20.95 16.72
C LYS A 144 -17.97 20.32 15.91
N GLU A 145 -17.71 19.92 14.68
CA GLU A 145 -18.71 19.40 13.76
C GLU A 145 -18.10 18.18 13.04
N LEU A 146 -18.85 17.10 12.99
CA LEU A 146 -18.41 15.89 12.29
C LEU A 146 -18.19 16.18 10.81
N ALA A 147 -17.12 15.62 10.27
CA ALA A 147 -16.89 15.54 8.84
C ALA A 147 -17.92 14.63 8.17
N ASP A 148 -17.98 14.64 6.85
CA ASP A 148 -18.84 13.74 6.08
C ASP A 148 -18.16 12.35 5.95
N ILE A 149 -18.19 11.61 7.06
CA ILE A 149 -17.50 10.33 7.21
C ILE A 149 -18.03 9.31 6.20
N ASP A 150 -19.35 9.25 6.01
CA ASP A 150 -19.98 8.28 5.11
C ASP A 150 -19.48 8.45 3.67
N SER A 151 -19.37 9.69 3.20
CA SER A 151 -18.89 9.98 1.86
C SER A 151 -17.37 9.68 1.70
N MET A 152 -16.58 9.89 2.75
CA MET A 152 -15.16 9.54 2.76
C MET A 152 -14.96 8.03 2.73
N VAL A 153 -15.75 7.28 3.50
CA VAL A 153 -15.71 5.79 3.48
C VAL A 153 -16.16 5.27 2.11
N ALA A 154 -17.21 5.84 1.53
CA ALA A 154 -17.66 5.47 0.19
C ALA A 154 -16.61 5.75 -0.91
N GLU A 155 -15.71 6.72 -0.68
CA GLU A 155 -14.57 7.02 -1.57
C GLU A 155 -13.33 6.15 -1.26
N GLY A 156 -13.42 5.22 -0.30
CA GLY A 156 -12.38 4.24 0.01
C GLY A 156 -11.44 4.63 1.16
N SER A 157 -11.81 5.60 2.00
CA SER A 157 -11.07 5.86 3.23
C SER A 157 -11.27 4.70 4.21
N PRO A 158 -10.22 4.02 4.64
CA PRO A 158 -10.35 2.86 5.53
C PRO A 158 -10.41 3.25 7.02
N ALA A 159 -10.11 4.49 7.36
CA ALA A 159 -10.01 4.96 8.73
C ALA A 159 -10.27 6.46 8.85
N ILE A 160 -10.59 6.89 10.07
CA ILE A 160 -10.68 8.29 10.43
C ILE A 160 -9.73 8.60 11.59
N SER A 161 -9.18 9.80 11.60
CA SER A 161 -8.23 10.24 12.63
C SER A 161 -8.31 11.76 12.81
N GLU A 162 -8.16 12.24 14.03
CA GLU A 162 -8.01 13.66 14.29
C GLU A 162 -6.55 14.07 14.46
N ASP A 163 -5.66 13.22 14.14
CA ASP A 163 -4.20 13.27 14.27
C ASP A 163 -3.61 14.61 14.76
N GLY A 164 -2.94 14.55 15.91
CA GLY A 164 -2.35 15.70 16.59
C GLY A 164 -3.34 16.62 17.31
N ARG A 165 -4.64 16.31 17.31
CA ARG A 165 -5.68 17.08 18.03
C ARG A 165 -6.64 16.14 18.75
N SER A 166 -7.14 16.57 19.88
CA SER A 166 -8.16 15.84 20.63
C SER A 166 -9.55 16.37 20.29
N VAL A 167 -10.49 15.46 20.06
CA VAL A 167 -11.91 15.80 20.04
C VAL A 167 -12.37 15.87 21.50
N MET A 168 -12.63 17.08 21.98
CA MET A 168 -12.96 17.35 23.39
C MET A 168 -14.46 17.47 23.64
N ASP A 169 -15.27 17.48 22.58
CA ASP A 169 -16.72 17.54 22.65
C ASP A 169 -17.30 16.16 22.35
N SER A 170 -18.30 15.75 23.11
CA SER A 170 -19.02 14.49 22.89
C SER A 170 -20.18 14.70 21.89
N LEU A 171 -19.89 15.18 20.72
CA LEU A 171 -20.86 15.48 19.65
C LEU A 171 -22.05 14.55 19.54
#